data_fcf050b837458b4fb203e0979fe0cb31
#
_entry.id   fcf050b837458b4fb203e0979fe0cb31
#
_cell.length_a   1.000
_cell.length_b   1.000
_cell.length_c   1.000
_cell.angle_alpha   90.00
_cell.angle_beta   90.00
_cell.angle_gamma   90.00
#
_symmetry.space_group_name_H-M   'P 1'
#
loop_
_entity.id
_entity.type
_entity.pdbx_description
1 polymer ?
#
loop_
_entity_poly.entity_id
_entity_poly.type
_entity_poly.pdbx_seq_one_letter_code
_entity_poly.pdbx_strand_id
1 'polypeptide(L)'
;EKIMSTQFVYTMHRVGKVVPPKRHILKDISLSFFPGAKIGVLGLNGAGKSTLLRIMAGVDKEFEGEARPQPGIKIGYLPQEPKLDPQQTVREAVEEAVSEVKNALTRLDEVYALYADPDADFDKLAAEQANLEAIIQAHDGHNLDNQLERAADALRLPDWDAKIEHLSGGERRRVALCRLLLEKPDMLLLDEPTNHLDAESVAWLERFLHDYEGTVVAITHDR
;
A
#
# COMPACT_ATOMS: atom_id res chain seq x y z
N GLU A 1 -3.69 37.57 -2.66
CA GLU A 1 -3.36 36.55 -1.65
C GLU A 1 -4.09 35.25 -2.02
N LYS A 2 -3.39 34.35 -2.72
CA LYS A 2 -3.93 33.04 -3.06
C LYS A 2 -3.97 32.21 -1.78
N ILE A 3 -5.15 32.07 -1.20
CA ILE A 3 -5.36 31.08 -0.16
C ILE A 3 -5.07 29.73 -0.80
N MET A 4 -3.91 29.14 -0.48
CA MET A 4 -3.64 27.74 -0.81
C MET A 4 -4.69 26.92 -0.09
N SER A 5 -5.71 26.46 -0.82
CA SER A 5 -6.66 25.50 -0.25
C SER A 5 -5.88 24.24 0.09
N THR A 6 -5.77 23.94 1.36
CA THR A 6 -5.15 22.69 1.86
C THR A 6 -5.94 21.54 1.25
N GLN A 7 -5.32 20.77 0.35
CA GLN A 7 -5.97 19.61 -0.24
C GLN A 7 -5.82 18.42 0.69
N PHE A 8 -6.93 17.93 1.19
CA PHE A 8 -6.97 16.69 1.97
C PHE A 8 -6.81 15.48 1.06
N VAL A 9 -6.08 14.47 1.52
CA VAL A 9 -5.92 13.19 0.81
C VAL A 9 -7.22 12.39 0.84
N TYR A 10 -7.96 12.49 1.93
CA TYR A 10 -9.23 11.81 2.14
C TYR A 10 -10.15 12.65 3.02
N THR A 11 -11.43 12.66 2.69
CA THR A 11 -12.44 13.40 3.44
C THR A 11 -13.65 12.52 3.70
N MET A 12 -14.06 12.46 4.96
CA MET A 12 -15.32 11.83 5.39
C MET A 12 -16.25 12.88 5.98
N HIS A 13 -17.51 12.81 5.60
CA HIS A 13 -18.54 13.70 6.10
C HIS A 13 -19.77 12.90 6.56
N ARG A 14 -20.05 12.95 7.85
CA ARG A 14 -21.19 12.31 8.49
C ARG A 14 -21.34 10.83 8.17
N VAL A 15 -20.23 10.10 8.13
CA VAL A 15 -20.19 8.68 7.83
C VAL A 15 -20.81 7.90 8.99
N GLY A 16 -21.76 7.04 8.66
CA GLY A 16 -22.41 6.14 9.60
C GLY A 16 -22.62 4.78 8.98
N LYS A 17 -22.68 3.76 9.82
CA LYS A 17 -22.95 2.39 9.42
C LYS A 17 -23.91 1.74 10.38
N VAL A 18 -25.01 1.23 9.86
CA VAL A 18 -26.04 0.51 10.60
C VAL A 18 -26.12 -0.91 10.04
N VAL A 19 -26.10 -1.90 10.93
CA VAL A 19 -26.31 -3.30 10.55
C VAL A 19 -27.58 -3.84 11.20
N PRO A 20 -28.29 -4.82 10.61
CA PRO A 20 -29.47 -5.41 11.21
C PRO A 20 -29.18 -5.98 12.62
N PRO A 21 -30.11 -5.82 13.60
CA PRO A 21 -31.46 -5.23 13.51
C PRO A 21 -31.57 -3.74 13.92
N LYS A 22 -30.73 -2.84 13.56
CA LYS A 22 -30.56 -1.39 13.87
C LYS A 22 -29.41 -1.09 14.81
N ARG A 23 -28.34 -1.83 14.70
CA ARG A 23 -27.12 -1.58 15.47
C ARG A 23 -26.23 -0.58 14.73
N HIS A 24 -25.99 0.57 15.35
CA HIS A 24 -25.00 1.53 14.85
C HIS A 24 -23.59 1.03 15.14
N ILE A 25 -22.82 0.73 14.10
CA ILE A 25 -21.39 0.40 14.19
C ILE A 25 -20.56 1.67 14.13
N LEU A 26 -20.92 2.59 13.25
CA LEU A 26 -20.33 3.92 13.12
C LEU A 26 -21.43 4.96 13.13
N LYS A 27 -21.17 6.11 13.76
CA LYS A 27 -22.14 7.18 13.87
C LYS A 27 -21.49 8.54 13.68
N ASP A 28 -21.95 9.25 12.65
CA ASP A 28 -21.66 10.67 12.40
C ASP A 28 -20.16 11.01 12.41
N ILE A 29 -19.35 10.24 11.67
CA ILE A 29 -17.91 10.43 11.63
C ILE A 29 -17.58 11.42 10.51
N SER A 30 -16.97 12.55 10.89
CA SER A 30 -16.48 13.57 9.97
C SER A 30 -15.00 13.80 10.23
N LEU A 31 -14.16 13.45 9.27
CA LEU A 31 -12.71 13.53 9.36
C LEU A 31 -12.11 13.94 8.03
N SER A 32 -11.04 14.71 8.08
CA SER A 32 -10.24 15.08 6.93
C SER A 32 -8.77 14.74 7.21
N PHE A 33 -8.13 14.13 6.23
CA PHE A 33 -6.77 13.62 6.38
C PHE A 33 -5.80 14.44 5.56
N PHE A 34 -4.76 14.97 6.22
CA PHE A 34 -3.68 15.70 5.56
C PHE A 34 -2.70 14.73 4.87
N PRO A 35 -2.07 15.16 3.75
CA PRO A 35 -1.00 14.39 3.14
C PRO A 35 0.13 14.13 4.15
N GLY A 36 0.60 12.89 4.22
CA GLY A 36 1.68 12.50 5.12
C GLY A 36 1.29 12.29 6.57
N ALA A 37 0.02 12.42 6.93
CA ALA A 37 -0.44 12.18 8.31
C ALA A 37 -0.28 10.71 8.73
N LYS A 38 0.09 10.50 9.99
CA LYS A 38 0.21 9.17 10.60
C LYS A 38 -0.85 9.07 11.70
N ILE A 39 -1.86 8.23 11.48
CA ILE A 39 -3.07 8.17 12.31
C ILE A 39 -3.26 6.76 12.85
N GLY A 40 -3.28 6.64 14.16
CA GLY A 40 -3.68 5.41 14.85
C GLY A 40 -5.17 5.44 15.18
N VAL A 41 -5.87 4.35 14.89
CA VAL A 41 -7.26 4.16 15.30
C VAL A 41 -7.28 3.24 16.50
N LEU A 42 -7.63 3.80 17.64
CA LEU A 42 -7.65 3.12 18.94
C LEU A 42 -9.09 2.88 19.37
N GLY A 43 -9.28 1.94 20.25
CA GLY A 43 -10.55 1.68 20.89
C GLY A 43 -10.73 0.22 21.27
N LEU A 44 -11.79 -0.06 22.01
CA LEU A 44 -12.16 -1.41 22.39
C LEU A 44 -12.43 -2.27 21.14
N ASN A 45 -12.15 -3.57 21.26
CA ASN A 45 -12.44 -4.53 20.21
C ASN A 45 -13.90 -4.43 19.78
N GLY A 46 -14.08 -4.08 18.51
CA GLY A 46 -15.40 -3.95 17.92
C GLY A 46 -15.31 -3.83 16.40
N ALA A 47 -16.42 -4.13 15.74
CA ALA A 47 -16.53 -4.14 14.29
C ALA A 47 -16.32 -2.74 13.65
N GLY A 48 -16.42 -1.65 14.44
CA GLY A 48 -16.38 -0.29 13.91
C GLY A 48 -15.05 0.12 13.33
N LYS A 49 -13.92 -0.28 13.93
CA LYS A 49 -12.59 0.09 13.42
C LYS A 49 -12.32 -0.53 12.05
N SER A 50 -12.51 -1.83 11.93
CA SER A 50 -12.34 -2.54 10.67
C SER A 50 -13.34 -2.09 9.60
N THR A 51 -14.57 -1.80 10.00
CA THR A 51 -15.61 -1.25 9.10
C THR A 51 -15.20 0.12 8.57
N LEU A 52 -14.64 0.98 9.40
CA LEU A 52 -14.15 2.29 8.99
C LEU A 52 -13.08 2.15 7.89
N LEU A 53 -12.10 1.27 8.08
CA LEU A 53 -11.08 1.04 7.06
C LEU A 53 -11.66 0.44 5.77
N ARG A 54 -12.63 -0.46 5.86
CA ARG A 54 -13.30 -1.00 4.66
C ARG A 54 -14.04 0.08 3.87
N ILE A 55 -14.68 1.02 4.55
CA ILE A 55 -15.32 2.16 3.90
C ILE A 55 -14.26 3.05 3.22
N MET A 56 -13.19 3.37 3.93
CA MET A 56 -12.11 4.19 3.38
C MET A 56 -11.41 3.53 2.18
N ALA A 57 -11.29 2.20 2.21
CA ALA A 57 -10.71 1.43 1.11
C ALA A 57 -11.64 1.28 -0.11
N GLY A 58 -12.91 1.66 0.03
CA GLY A 58 -13.91 1.49 -1.03
C GLY A 58 -14.45 0.08 -1.15
N VAL A 59 -14.18 -0.78 -0.17
CA VAL A 59 -14.67 -2.17 -0.13
C VAL A 59 -16.12 -2.23 0.36
N ASP A 60 -16.45 -1.47 1.40
CA ASP A 60 -17.82 -1.32 1.89
C ASP A 60 -18.40 -0.02 1.35
N LYS A 61 -19.44 -0.16 0.52
CA LYS A 61 -20.14 0.96 -0.12
C LYS A 61 -21.52 1.24 0.49
N GLU A 62 -21.92 0.41 1.43
CA GLU A 62 -23.22 0.52 2.11
C GLU A 62 -23.08 1.26 3.43
N PHE A 63 -23.01 2.58 3.35
CA PHE A 63 -22.88 3.45 4.53
C PHE A 63 -23.64 4.76 4.31
N GLU A 64 -23.94 5.46 5.40
CA GLU A 64 -24.51 6.80 5.37
C GLU A 64 -23.40 7.86 5.30
N GLY A 65 -23.71 9.01 4.70
CA GLY A 65 -22.76 10.11 4.56
C GLY A 65 -21.89 9.99 3.34
N GLU A 66 -20.78 10.68 3.36
CA GLU A 66 -19.84 10.74 2.23
C GLU A 66 -18.42 10.36 2.68
N ALA A 67 -17.75 9.57 1.85
CA ALA A 67 -16.34 9.21 2.02
C ALA A 67 -15.65 9.35 0.66
N ARG A 68 -14.74 10.32 0.55
CA ARG A 68 -14.13 10.71 -0.72
C ARG A 68 -12.61 10.74 -0.63
N PRO A 69 -11.90 9.88 -1.37
CA PRO A 69 -10.48 10.06 -1.59
C PRO A 69 -10.25 11.24 -2.55
N GLN A 70 -9.08 11.88 -2.42
CA GLN A 70 -8.64 12.84 -3.42
C GLN A 70 -8.53 12.14 -4.78
N PRO A 71 -9.00 12.75 -5.88
CA PRO A 71 -8.89 12.13 -7.21
C PRO A 71 -7.44 11.79 -7.56
N GLY A 72 -7.24 10.58 -8.10
CA GLY A 72 -5.94 10.11 -8.58
C GLY A 72 -5.02 9.51 -7.53
N ILE A 73 -5.38 9.49 -6.24
CA ILE A 73 -4.56 8.83 -5.23
C ILE A 73 -4.70 7.31 -5.28
N LYS A 74 -3.59 6.63 -4.96
CA LYS A 74 -3.58 5.19 -4.79
C LYS A 74 -3.72 4.85 -3.31
N ILE A 75 -4.72 4.02 -3.00
CA ILE A 75 -4.98 3.54 -1.64
C ILE A 75 -4.59 2.08 -1.56
N GLY A 76 -3.72 1.75 -0.63
CA GLY A 76 -3.38 0.38 -0.29
C GLY A 76 -4.09 -0.04 0.99
N TYR A 77 -4.66 -1.24 1.01
CA TYR A 77 -5.43 -1.75 2.13
C TYR A 77 -4.97 -3.14 2.54
N LEU A 78 -4.62 -3.30 3.82
CA LEU A 78 -4.34 -4.58 4.44
C LEU A 78 -5.53 -4.96 5.33
N PRO A 79 -6.40 -5.88 4.90
CA PRO A 79 -7.48 -6.39 5.73
C PRO A 79 -6.95 -7.37 6.80
N GLN A 80 -7.80 -7.80 7.73
CA GLN A 80 -7.45 -8.83 8.71
C GLN A 80 -7.09 -10.16 8.05
N GLU A 81 -7.80 -10.53 6.99
CA GLU A 81 -7.56 -11.74 6.20
C GLU A 81 -7.26 -11.36 4.75
N PRO A 82 -5.98 -11.08 4.42
CA PRO A 82 -5.61 -10.71 3.07
C PRO A 82 -5.74 -11.90 2.12
N LYS A 83 -6.14 -11.61 0.89
CA LYS A 83 -6.26 -12.60 -0.18
C LYS A 83 -5.04 -12.50 -1.10
N LEU A 84 -4.37 -13.64 -1.27
CA LEU A 84 -3.27 -13.80 -2.20
C LEU A 84 -3.60 -14.92 -3.19
N ASP A 85 -2.98 -14.89 -4.36
CA ASP A 85 -3.10 -15.97 -5.34
C ASP A 85 -2.38 -17.22 -4.82
N PRO A 86 -3.10 -18.34 -4.55
CA PRO A 86 -2.49 -19.54 -3.99
C PRO A 86 -1.49 -20.21 -4.93
N GLN A 87 -1.57 -19.95 -6.22
CA GLN A 87 -0.69 -20.54 -7.24
C GLN A 87 0.65 -19.85 -7.37
N GLN A 88 0.79 -18.65 -6.82
CA GLN A 88 2.04 -17.90 -6.85
C GLN A 88 3.02 -18.40 -5.80
N THR A 89 4.31 -18.19 -6.07
CA THR A 89 5.35 -18.25 -5.05
C THR A 89 5.37 -16.94 -4.25
N VAL A 90 6.04 -16.94 -3.12
CA VAL A 90 6.27 -15.72 -2.32
C VAL A 90 6.94 -14.64 -3.18
N ARG A 91 7.97 -15.02 -3.95
CA ARG A 91 8.67 -14.11 -4.87
C ARG A 91 7.71 -13.47 -5.89
N GLU A 92 6.91 -14.27 -6.55
CA GLU A 92 5.97 -13.77 -7.56
C GLU A 92 4.95 -12.79 -6.96
N ALA A 93 4.42 -13.10 -5.78
CA ALA A 93 3.46 -12.22 -5.10
C ALA A 93 4.09 -10.87 -4.71
N VAL A 94 5.31 -10.88 -4.19
CA VAL A 94 6.02 -9.66 -3.77
C VAL A 94 6.47 -8.85 -5.00
N GLU A 95 6.96 -9.50 -6.04
CA GLU A 95 7.41 -8.83 -7.27
C GLU A 95 6.28 -8.15 -8.04
N GLU A 96 5.05 -8.62 -7.94
CA GLU A 96 3.90 -7.94 -8.53
C GLU A 96 3.75 -6.49 -8.02
N ALA A 97 4.09 -6.25 -6.77
CA ALA A 97 4.02 -4.92 -6.16
C ALA A 97 4.92 -3.90 -6.86
N VAL A 98 6.00 -4.36 -7.46
CA VAL A 98 7.03 -3.54 -8.11
C VAL A 98 7.12 -3.80 -9.62
N SER A 99 6.07 -4.37 -10.19
CA SER A 99 6.04 -4.76 -11.60
C SER A 99 6.25 -3.59 -12.55
N GLU A 100 5.70 -2.43 -12.26
CA GLU A 100 5.89 -1.22 -13.06
C GLU A 100 7.36 -0.82 -13.14
N VAL A 101 8.05 -0.83 -12.00
CA VAL A 101 9.48 -0.49 -11.93
C VAL A 101 10.33 -1.54 -12.64
N LYS A 102 10.04 -2.83 -12.42
CA LYS A 102 10.74 -3.93 -13.11
C LYS A 102 10.57 -3.85 -14.62
N ASN A 103 9.36 -3.60 -15.09
CA ASN A 103 9.08 -3.43 -16.51
C ASN A 103 9.79 -2.21 -17.08
N ALA A 104 9.85 -1.10 -16.34
CA ALA A 104 10.59 0.09 -16.74
C ALA A 104 12.09 -0.19 -16.88
N LEU A 105 12.69 -0.93 -15.95
CA LEU A 105 14.10 -1.33 -16.01
C LEU A 105 14.40 -2.20 -17.24
N THR A 106 13.56 -3.19 -17.49
CA THR A 106 13.68 -4.07 -18.65
C THR A 106 13.56 -3.29 -19.96
N ARG A 107 12.55 -2.42 -20.05
CA ARG A 107 12.33 -1.61 -21.25
C ARG A 107 13.45 -0.60 -21.48
N LEU A 108 14.01 -0.04 -20.42
CA LEU A 108 15.13 0.90 -20.52
C LEU A 108 16.34 0.22 -21.16
N ASP A 109 16.67 -1.02 -20.77
CA ASP A 109 17.75 -1.79 -21.40
C ASP A 109 17.48 -2.04 -22.89
N GLU A 110 16.24 -2.34 -23.26
CA GLU A 110 15.83 -2.48 -24.66
C GLU A 110 15.99 -1.16 -25.42
N VAL A 111 15.62 -0.04 -24.84
CA VAL A 111 15.77 1.29 -25.44
C VAL A 111 17.23 1.62 -25.70
N TYR A 112 18.12 1.33 -24.76
CA TYR A 112 19.56 1.52 -24.95
C TYR A 112 20.09 0.68 -26.11
N ALA A 113 19.63 -0.55 -26.25
CA ALA A 113 20.01 -1.41 -27.39
C ALA A 113 19.50 -0.86 -28.73
N LEU A 114 18.30 -0.25 -28.74
CA LEU A 114 17.71 0.33 -29.95
C LEU A 114 18.46 1.55 -30.49
N TYR A 115 19.24 2.26 -29.66
CA TYR A 115 20.10 3.36 -30.13
C TYR A 115 21.21 2.90 -31.11
N ALA A 116 21.52 1.62 -31.11
CA ALA A 116 22.49 1.06 -32.06
C ALA A 116 21.94 0.92 -33.50
N ASP A 117 20.61 0.98 -33.67
CA ASP A 117 19.98 0.93 -35.00
C ASP A 117 20.02 2.31 -35.65
N PRO A 118 20.71 2.43 -36.81
CA PRO A 118 20.82 3.72 -37.53
C PRO A 118 19.47 4.24 -38.07
N ASP A 119 18.48 3.36 -38.25
CA ASP A 119 17.15 3.70 -38.74
C ASP A 119 16.15 4.04 -37.61
N ALA A 120 16.59 4.02 -36.34
CA ALA A 120 15.74 4.30 -35.21
C ALA A 120 15.33 5.78 -35.16
N ASP A 121 14.11 6.03 -34.63
CA ASP A 121 13.65 7.36 -34.31
C ASP A 121 14.26 7.80 -32.97
N PHE A 122 15.38 8.50 -33.01
CA PHE A 122 16.12 8.91 -31.80
C PHE A 122 15.34 9.88 -30.89
N ASP A 123 14.51 10.73 -31.48
CA ASP A 123 13.69 11.66 -30.69
C ASP A 123 12.63 10.91 -29.87
N LYS A 124 11.99 9.92 -30.47
CA LYS A 124 11.02 9.05 -29.80
C LYS A 124 11.68 8.20 -28.71
N LEU A 125 12.86 7.64 -28.99
CA LEU A 125 13.63 6.86 -28.00
C LEU A 125 14.06 7.73 -26.82
N ALA A 126 14.50 8.96 -27.07
CA ALA A 126 14.90 9.88 -26.00
C ALA A 126 13.73 10.26 -25.10
N ALA A 127 12.53 10.48 -25.66
CA ALA A 127 11.33 10.76 -24.91
C ALA A 127 10.90 9.56 -24.05
N GLU A 128 10.95 8.36 -24.60
CA GLU A 128 10.66 7.12 -23.88
C GLU A 128 11.68 6.90 -22.76
N GLN A 129 12.95 7.07 -23.02
CA GLN A 129 14.04 6.97 -22.02
C GLN A 129 13.80 7.90 -20.84
N ALA A 130 13.50 9.16 -21.11
CA ALA A 130 13.24 10.15 -20.05
C ALA A 130 12.06 9.74 -19.17
N ASN A 131 10.99 9.22 -19.76
CA ASN A 131 9.81 8.74 -19.04
C ASN A 131 10.14 7.51 -18.17
N LEU A 132 10.87 6.55 -18.73
CA LEU A 132 11.29 5.34 -17.99
C LEU A 132 12.23 5.68 -16.83
N GLU A 133 13.21 6.56 -17.07
CA GLU A 133 14.13 7.01 -16.02
C GLU A 133 13.40 7.75 -14.88
N ALA A 134 12.36 8.52 -15.19
CA ALA A 134 11.54 9.18 -14.19
C ALA A 134 10.80 8.17 -13.30
N ILE A 135 10.24 7.12 -13.88
CA ILE A 135 9.57 6.03 -13.14
C ILE A 135 10.58 5.33 -12.22
N ILE A 136 11.74 4.98 -12.74
CA ILE A 136 12.80 4.28 -11.99
C ILE A 136 13.30 5.15 -10.85
N GLN A 137 13.55 6.42 -11.09
CA GLN A 137 14.05 7.35 -10.08
C GLN A 137 13.02 7.58 -8.96
N ALA A 138 11.74 7.70 -9.30
CA ALA A 138 10.68 7.91 -8.32
C ALA A 138 10.57 6.78 -7.29
N HIS A 139 10.98 5.56 -7.66
CA HIS A 139 10.91 4.36 -6.81
C HIS A 139 12.30 3.86 -6.35
N ASP A 140 13.37 4.61 -6.60
CA ASP A 140 14.73 4.15 -6.38
C ASP A 140 14.98 2.76 -7.02
N GLY A 141 14.53 2.61 -8.27
CA GLY A 141 14.43 1.31 -8.95
C GLY A 141 15.75 0.61 -9.20
N HIS A 142 16.89 1.34 -9.26
CA HIS A 142 18.21 0.73 -9.39
C HIS A 142 18.64 -0.03 -8.13
N ASN A 143 17.97 0.22 -7.00
CA ASN A 143 18.19 -0.46 -5.72
C ASN A 143 17.04 -1.41 -5.36
N LEU A 144 16.25 -1.82 -6.34
CA LEU A 144 15.02 -2.58 -6.14
C LEU A 144 15.24 -3.90 -5.43
N ASP A 145 16.22 -4.68 -5.86
CA ASP A 145 16.50 -6.00 -5.25
C ASP A 145 16.85 -5.89 -3.78
N ASN A 146 17.64 -4.88 -3.40
CA ASN A 146 17.94 -4.59 -2.01
C ASN A 146 16.70 -4.19 -1.20
N GLN A 147 15.80 -3.42 -1.78
CA GLN A 147 14.54 -3.05 -1.12
C GLN A 147 13.68 -4.28 -0.85
N LEU A 148 13.56 -5.17 -1.82
CA LEU A 148 12.81 -6.42 -1.70
C LEU A 148 13.41 -7.31 -0.60
N GLU A 149 14.71 -7.53 -0.62
CA GLU A 149 15.40 -8.37 0.36
C GLU A 149 15.33 -7.81 1.76
N ARG A 150 15.53 -6.51 1.95
CA ARG A 150 15.42 -5.86 3.26
C ARG A 150 14.05 -5.98 3.87
N ALA A 151 13.01 -5.75 3.09
CA ALA A 151 11.64 -5.86 3.56
C ALA A 151 11.29 -7.33 3.89
N ALA A 152 11.70 -8.26 3.04
CA ALA A 152 11.49 -9.69 3.27
C ALA A 152 12.18 -10.19 4.53
N ASP A 153 13.43 -9.81 4.74
CA ASP A 153 14.19 -10.16 5.94
C ASP A 153 13.57 -9.55 7.21
N ALA A 154 13.23 -8.28 7.15
CA ALA A 154 12.65 -7.57 8.29
C ALA A 154 11.31 -8.16 8.73
N LEU A 155 10.49 -8.58 7.78
CA LEU A 155 9.19 -9.19 8.04
C LEU A 155 9.25 -10.71 8.16
N ARG A 156 10.45 -11.29 8.07
CA ARG A 156 10.70 -12.75 8.18
C ARG A 156 9.78 -13.56 7.26
N LEU A 157 9.81 -13.20 5.97
CA LEU A 157 9.05 -13.93 4.97
C LEU A 157 9.55 -15.36 4.81
N PRO A 158 8.67 -16.30 4.44
CA PRO A 158 9.10 -17.65 4.03
C PRO A 158 10.04 -17.59 2.81
N ASP A 159 10.62 -18.72 2.45
CA ASP A 159 11.48 -18.84 1.27
C ASP A 159 10.80 -18.28 0.02
N TRP A 160 11.58 -17.63 -0.82
CA TRP A 160 11.09 -17.04 -2.06
C TRP A 160 10.35 -18.02 -2.98
N ASP A 161 10.77 -19.29 -2.97
CA ASP A 161 10.20 -20.34 -3.81
C ASP A 161 9.00 -21.06 -3.17
N ALA A 162 8.67 -20.74 -1.92
CA ALA A 162 7.51 -21.33 -1.25
C ALA A 162 6.21 -20.93 -1.94
N LYS A 163 5.30 -21.89 -2.08
CA LYS A 163 3.96 -21.64 -2.64
C LYS A 163 3.05 -21.01 -1.59
N ILE A 164 2.31 -20.01 -2.00
CA ILE A 164 1.36 -19.30 -1.14
C ILE A 164 0.33 -20.28 -0.53
N GLU A 165 -0.14 -21.27 -1.30
CA GLU A 165 -1.12 -22.24 -0.82
C GLU A 165 -0.66 -23.06 0.39
N HIS A 166 0.66 -23.21 0.57
CA HIS A 166 1.25 -24.01 1.66
C HIS A 166 1.61 -23.17 2.89
N LEU A 167 1.38 -21.86 2.85
CA LEU A 167 1.72 -20.97 3.95
C LEU A 167 0.67 -20.99 5.05
N SER A 168 1.10 -20.75 6.28
CA SER A 168 0.20 -20.46 7.40
C SER A 168 -0.51 -19.12 7.20
N GLY A 169 -1.58 -18.88 7.95
CA GLY A 169 -2.28 -17.59 7.93
C GLY A 169 -1.38 -16.41 8.28
N GLY A 170 -0.52 -16.57 9.30
CA GLY A 170 0.46 -15.55 9.70
C GLY A 170 1.50 -15.28 8.62
N GLU A 171 1.99 -16.32 7.96
CA GLU A 171 2.95 -16.18 6.85
C GLU A 171 2.34 -15.45 5.65
N ARG A 172 1.11 -15.82 5.26
CA ARG A 172 0.38 -15.11 4.19
C ARG A 172 0.19 -13.64 4.52
N ARG A 173 -0.12 -13.35 5.77
CA ARG A 173 -0.32 -11.99 6.23
C ARG A 173 0.95 -11.15 6.12
N ARG A 174 2.11 -11.74 6.49
CA ARG A 174 3.40 -11.06 6.35
C ARG A 174 3.77 -10.82 4.89
N VAL A 175 3.49 -11.78 4.02
CA VAL A 175 3.69 -11.61 2.56
C VAL A 175 2.80 -10.47 2.02
N ALA A 176 1.53 -10.44 2.39
CA ALA A 176 0.61 -9.39 1.97
C ALA A 176 1.04 -8.00 2.48
N LEU A 177 1.50 -7.91 3.72
CA LEU A 177 2.03 -6.67 4.28
C LEU A 177 3.28 -6.20 3.52
N CYS A 178 4.23 -7.08 3.30
CA CYS A 178 5.45 -6.79 2.54
C CYS A 178 5.13 -6.25 1.15
N ARG A 179 4.28 -6.94 0.42
CA ARG A 179 3.79 -6.54 -0.89
C ARG A 179 3.20 -5.13 -0.87
N LEU A 180 2.33 -4.86 0.08
CA LEU A 180 1.66 -3.57 0.20
C LEU A 180 2.63 -2.43 0.49
N LEU A 181 3.59 -2.63 1.38
CA LEU A 181 4.60 -1.61 1.71
C LEU A 181 5.50 -1.28 0.51
N LEU A 182 5.81 -2.27 -0.31
CA LEU A 182 6.63 -2.09 -1.52
C LEU A 182 5.89 -1.42 -2.67
N GLU A 183 4.58 -1.51 -2.72
CA GLU A 183 3.75 -0.79 -3.70
C GLU A 183 3.83 0.73 -3.52
N LYS A 184 4.12 1.19 -2.32
CA LYS A 184 4.22 2.60 -1.95
C LYS A 184 3.00 3.43 -2.37
N PRO A 185 1.76 3.04 -1.98
CA PRO A 185 0.57 3.82 -2.29
C PRO A 185 0.61 5.18 -1.59
N ASP A 186 -0.22 6.10 -2.04
CA ASP A 186 -0.32 7.45 -1.45
C ASP A 186 -0.95 7.42 -0.05
N MET A 187 -1.78 6.42 0.20
CA MET A 187 -2.44 6.19 1.48
C MET A 187 -2.43 4.71 1.83
N LEU A 188 -1.93 4.38 3.02
CA LEU A 188 -1.94 3.04 3.59
C LEU A 188 -3.05 2.91 4.64
N LEU A 189 -3.88 1.90 4.49
CA LEU A 189 -4.91 1.51 5.45
C LEU A 189 -4.56 0.13 5.99
N LEU A 190 -4.16 0.07 7.25
CA LEU A 190 -3.61 -1.14 7.86
C LEU A 190 -4.47 -1.60 9.03
N ASP A 191 -5.07 -2.78 8.90
CA ASP A 191 -5.86 -3.40 9.96
C ASP A 191 -4.99 -4.33 10.80
N GLU A 192 -4.58 -3.87 11.98
CA GLU A 192 -3.71 -4.59 12.91
C GLU A 192 -2.42 -5.12 12.26
N PRO A 193 -1.59 -4.24 11.67
CA PRO A 193 -0.44 -4.68 10.87
C PRO A 193 0.64 -5.40 11.68
N THR A 194 0.66 -5.23 12.99
CA THR A 194 1.65 -5.85 13.88
C THR A 194 1.29 -7.28 14.32
N ASN A 195 0.08 -7.75 14.02
CA ASN A 195 -0.30 -9.12 14.32
C ASN A 195 0.59 -10.13 13.60
N HIS A 196 0.99 -11.17 14.30
CA HIS A 196 1.91 -12.21 13.83
C HIS A 196 3.34 -11.74 13.52
N LEU A 197 3.73 -10.57 14.02
CA LEU A 197 5.10 -10.07 13.95
C LEU A 197 5.82 -10.25 15.29
N ASP A 198 7.12 -10.56 15.23
CA ASP A 198 7.98 -10.52 16.40
C ASP A 198 8.39 -9.07 16.75
N ALA A 199 9.05 -8.87 17.89
CA ALA A 199 9.40 -7.55 18.38
C ALA A 199 10.33 -6.78 17.41
N GLU A 200 11.26 -7.45 16.77
CA GLU A 200 12.18 -6.82 15.81
C GLU A 200 11.44 -6.37 14.54
N SER A 201 10.54 -7.20 14.04
CA SER A 201 9.70 -6.86 12.88
C SER A 201 8.76 -5.70 13.19
N VAL A 202 8.16 -5.68 14.38
CA VAL A 202 7.32 -4.55 14.83
C VAL A 202 8.13 -3.25 14.86
N ALA A 203 9.33 -3.28 15.44
CA ALA A 203 10.19 -2.10 15.51
C ALA A 203 10.60 -1.60 14.12
N TRP A 204 10.90 -2.50 13.21
CA TRP A 204 11.20 -2.16 11.82
C TRP A 204 10.00 -1.53 11.12
N LEU A 205 8.80 -2.12 11.28
CA LEU A 205 7.58 -1.61 10.68
C LEU A 205 7.23 -0.21 11.20
N GLU A 206 7.36 0.02 12.49
CA GLU A 206 7.11 1.33 13.09
C GLU A 206 8.03 2.41 12.50
N ARG A 207 9.31 2.10 12.34
CA ARG A 207 10.26 3.02 11.69
C ARG A 207 9.90 3.24 10.23
N PHE A 208 9.58 2.17 9.50
CA PHE A 208 9.16 2.26 8.10
C PHE A 208 7.96 3.17 7.92
N LEU A 209 6.93 3.00 8.75
CA LEU A 209 5.71 3.80 8.68
C LEU A 209 5.93 5.25 9.13
N HIS A 210 6.82 5.48 10.10
CA HIS A 210 7.19 6.83 10.53
C HIS A 210 7.85 7.61 9.40
N ASP A 211 8.73 6.97 8.65
CA ASP A 211 9.47 7.59 7.53
C ASP A 211 8.71 7.53 6.20
N TYR A 212 7.56 6.88 6.18
CA TYR A 212 6.74 6.75 4.98
C TYR A 212 6.21 8.11 4.53
N GLU A 213 6.41 8.44 3.25
CA GLU A 213 5.98 9.74 2.70
C GLU A 213 4.46 9.90 2.59
N GLY A 214 3.75 8.80 2.36
CA GLY A 214 2.30 8.79 2.25
C GLY A 214 1.57 8.91 3.59
N THR A 215 0.25 8.99 3.51
CA THR A 215 -0.62 8.98 4.67
C THR A 215 -0.83 7.56 5.16
N VAL A 216 -0.75 7.34 6.47
CA VAL A 216 -0.95 6.04 7.10
C VAL A 216 -2.09 6.10 8.11
N VAL A 217 -3.05 5.19 7.97
CA VAL A 217 -4.11 4.97 8.96
C VAL A 217 -4.01 3.51 9.40
N ALA A 218 -3.73 3.28 10.66
CA ALA A 218 -3.56 1.94 11.20
C ALA A 218 -4.48 1.69 12.39
N ILE A 219 -5.13 0.53 12.41
CA ILE A 219 -5.79 0.02 13.60
C ILE A 219 -4.74 -0.69 14.43
N THR A 220 -4.58 -0.24 15.67
CA THR A 220 -3.66 -0.85 16.61
C THR A 220 -4.40 -1.20 17.89
N HIS A 221 -3.99 -2.30 18.54
CA HIS A 221 -4.40 -2.57 19.90
C HIS A 221 -3.51 -1.76 20.84
N ASP A 222 -4.15 -0.95 21.66
CA ASP A 222 -3.46 -0.18 22.68
C ASP A 222 -2.89 -1.12 23.75
N ARG A 223 -1.59 -1.04 23.93
CA ARG A 223 -0.87 -1.52 25.12
C ARG A 223 0.26 -0.56 25.43
#